data_353d5c58f0ec47db2abd0f7c6c400b3d
#
_entry.id   353d5c58f0ec47db2abd0f7c6c400b3d
#
_cell.length_a   1.000
_cell.length_b   1.000
_cell.length_c   1.000
_cell.angle_alpha   90.00
_cell.angle_beta   90.00
_cell.angle_gamma   90.00
#
_symmetry.space_group_name_H-M   'P 1'
#
loop_
_entity.id
_entity.type
_entity.pdbx_description
1 polymer ?
#
loop_
_entity_poly.entity_id
_entity_poly.type
_entity_poly.pdbx_seq_one_letter_code
_entity_poly.pdbx_strand_id
1 'polypeptide(L)'
;MFSSLKIISSKHFRLLIATISILIVAFILIILPQTRCVALISIFSLFSALLSQKVRKTIKECFMTLKIETEGLLNNGIYLKEVQPSLEQKHIFVRLPKVTVKTDIEDSVREISITISPYNQEKLSKLDLSSVFQGFIQQQAQPNRDSSQMVYKLLNIDSDYFYKFSNLKQLFQFQKNYHSEIPLDKYNSLPMLSHKIIIARSGNGKSFLLLYLISFLALSQKHILLVADYKQSDLFIACRDNLGLRSVSNKEDVLQVVEDTYLELLNRQKAFNNYQGNKLGLTMDKLGYKPLFLVIDELASFTAALDKKELEQFNFHFKQIMLLGRALSVFCLITMQQFNVKNLGGSSELKEQFSDQILLGNNDSQTVQNLYGTNELPNFQMEKGNGFLKNDSNLKPVLFRSPFLEPSFFKHLEQLNLKLQTKKS
;
A
#
# COMPACT_ATOMS: atom_id res chain seq x y z
N MET A 1 -22.34 -4.43 -38.02
CA MET A 1 -22.69 -5.62 -37.20
C MET A 1 -23.27 -5.24 -35.81
N PHE A 2 -23.47 -3.96 -35.49
CA PHE A 2 -23.98 -3.48 -34.20
C PHE A 2 -25.40 -2.88 -34.23
N SER A 3 -26.11 -2.99 -35.35
CA SER A 3 -27.42 -2.31 -35.54
C SER A 3 -28.60 -2.99 -34.84
N SER A 4 -28.42 -4.10 -34.15
CA SER A 4 -29.50 -4.82 -33.46
C SER A 4 -29.26 -5.09 -31.96
N LEU A 5 -28.22 -4.52 -31.34
CA LEU A 5 -27.96 -4.63 -29.91
C LEU A 5 -28.68 -3.53 -29.15
N LYS A 6 -29.81 -3.87 -28.47
CA LYS A 6 -30.38 -2.97 -27.46
C LYS A 6 -29.77 -3.27 -26.09
N ILE A 7 -29.03 -2.31 -25.57
CA ILE A 7 -28.51 -2.34 -24.19
C ILE A 7 -29.66 -2.00 -23.25
N ILE A 8 -30.01 -2.91 -22.34
CA ILE A 8 -30.95 -2.59 -21.26
C ILE A 8 -30.18 -1.76 -20.24
N SER A 9 -30.43 -0.46 -20.27
CA SER A 9 -29.65 0.55 -19.55
C SER A 9 -29.82 0.49 -18.04
N SER A 10 -28.72 0.77 -17.35
CA SER A 10 -28.67 0.99 -15.90
C SER A 10 -29.49 2.23 -15.50
N LYS A 11 -29.89 2.31 -14.21
CA LYS A 11 -30.56 3.49 -13.63
C LYS A 11 -29.80 4.80 -13.92
N HIS A 12 -28.49 4.73 -14.08
CA HIS A 12 -27.59 5.85 -14.35
C HIS A 12 -27.70 6.41 -15.78
N PHE A 13 -27.92 5.53 -16.77
CA PHE A 13 -28.14 5.97 -18.15
C PHE A 13 -29.46 6.76 -18.30
N ARG A 14 -30.50 6.38 -17.56
CA ARG A 14 -31.75 7.13 -17.50
C ARG A 14 -31.57 8.51 -16.89
N LEU A 15 -30.72 8.64 -15.87
CA LEU A 15 -30.37 9.90 -15.23
C LEU A 15 -29.59 10.82 -16.21
N LEU A 16 -28.64 10.25 -16.95
CA LEU A 16 -27.88 10.97 -17.98
C LEU A 16 -28.80 11.47 -19.10
N ILE A 17 -29.69 10.61 -19.58
CA ILE A 17 -30.70 11.02 -20.60
C ILE A 17 -31.60 12.12 -20.05
N ALA A 18 -32.04 12.02 -18.80
CA ALA A 18 -32.86 13.04 -18.17
C ALA A 18 -32.13 14.38 -18.06
N THR A 19 -30.84 14.39 -17.70
CA THR A 19 -30.01 15.60 -17.66
C THR A 19 -29.81 16.23 -19.05
N ILE A 20 -29.52 15.38 -20.05
CA ILE A 20 -29.39 15.85 -21.45
C ILE A 20 -30.74 16.40 -21.97
N SER A 21 -31.85 15.74 -21.66
CA SER A 21 -33.18 16.19 -22.04
C SER A 21 -33.54 17.55 -21.42
N ILE A 22 -33.18 17.76 -20.14
CA ILE A 22 -33.36 19.06 -19.46
C ILE A 22 -32.50 20.14 -20.13
N LEU A 23 -31.25 19.84 -20.53
CA LEU A 23 -30.39 20.77 -21.27
C LEU A 23 -30.97 21.13 -22.65
N ILE A 24 -31.52 20.17 -23.36
CA ILE A 24 -32.18 20.39 -24.65
C ILE A 24 -33.45 21.28 -24.48
N VAL A 25 -34.24 20.98 -23.46
CA VAL A 25 -35.46 21.81 -23.16
C VAL A 25 -35.04 23.22 -22.76
N ALA A 26 -34.01 23.40 -21.95
CA ALA A 26 -33.48 24.73 -21.61
C ALA A 26 -32.96 25.49 -22.85
N PHE A 27 -32.29 24.79 -23.78
CA PHE A 27 -31.82 25.37 -25.04
C PHE A 27 -32.96 25.79 -25.95
N ILE A 28 -34.03 24.98 -26.05
CA ILE A 28 -35.24 25.32 -26.82
C ILE A 28 -35.94 26.55 -26.23
N LEU A 29 -36.03 26.67 -24.91
CA LEU A 29 -36.62 27.80 -24.20
C LEU A 29 -35.83 29.11 -24.42
N ILE A 30 -34.53 29.05 -24.71
CA ILE A 30 -33.71 30.23 -25.05
C ILE A 30 -34.10 30.82 -26.39
N ILE A 31 -34.55 29.99 -27.33
CA ILE A 31 -34.89 30.41 -28.70
C ILE A 31 -36.23 31.15 -28.72
N LEU A 32 -37.12 30.94 -27.74
CA LEU A 32 -38.42 31.57 -27.65
C LEU A 32 -38.34 32.93 -26.91
N PRO A 33 -38.66 34.07 -27.54
CA PRO A 33 -38.46 35.42 -26.98
C PRO A 33 -39.21 35.70 -25.67
N GLN A 34 -40.37 35.06 -25.48
CA GLN A 34 -41.27 35.30 -24.35
C GLN A 34 -40.84 34.57 -23.05
N THR A 35 -39.85 33.63 -23.11
CA THR A 35 -39.46 32.79 -21.98
C THR A 35 -37.99 32.98 -21.55
N ARG A 36 -37.30 34.01 -22.07
CA ARG A 36 -35.88 34.25 -21.85
C ARG A 36 -35.47 34.30 -20.37
N CYS A 37 -36.26 34.97 -19.52
CA CYS A 37 -35.95 35.08 -18.10
C CYS A 37 -36.04 33.73 -17.38
N VAL A 38 -37.03 32.91 -17.67
CA VAL A 38 -37.20 31.57 -17.08
C VAL A 38 -36.10 30.64 -17.56
N ALA A 39 -35.72 30.71 -18.83
CA ALA A 39 -34.64 29.95 -19.41
C ALA A 39 -33.28 30.30 -18.77
N LEU A 40 -33.01 31.61 -18.57
CA LEU A 40 -31.76 32.05 -17.89
C LEU A 40 -31.71 31.61 -16.45
N ILE A 41 -32.79 31.67 -15.69
CA ILE A 41 -32.86 31.19 -14.31
C ILE A 41 -32.64 29.66 -14.26
N SER A 42 -33.26 28.93 -15.19
CA SER A 42 -33.08 27.46 -15.28
C SER A 42 -31.66 27.07 -15.63
N ILE A 43 -31.02 27.78 -16.56
CA ILE A 43 -29.62 27.57 -16.93
C ILE A 43 -28.68 27.90 -15.75
N PHE A 44 -28.94 29.02 -15.07
CA PHE A 44 -28.11 29.42 -13.92
C PHE A 44 -28.26 28.44 -12.75
N SER A 45 -29.46 27.95 -12.46
CA SER A 45 -29.69 26.93 -11.42
C SER A 45 -29.07 25.60 -11.82
N LEU A 46 -29.12 25.18 -13.06
CA LEU A 46 -28.46 23.96 -13.57
C LEU A 46 -26.94 24.09 -13.52
N PHE A 47 -26.41 25.25 -13.91
CA PHE A 47 -24.98 25.54 -13.82
C PHE A 47 -24.49 25.57 -12.38
N SER A 48 -25.25 26.15 -11.46
CA SER A 48 -24.98 26.12 -10.02
C SER A 48 -25.02 24.70 -9.47
N ALA A 49 -25.99 23.87 -9.87
CA ALA A 49 -26.08 22.48 -9.49
C ALA A 49 -24.89 21.64 -10.03
N LEU A 50 -24.48 21.88 -11.28
CA LEU A 50 -23.29 21.25 -11.88
C LEU A 50 -21.99 21.66 -11.19
N LEU A 51 -21.96 22.85 -10.56
CA LEU A 51 -20.82 23.29 -9.74
C LEU A 51 -20.76 22.59 -8.40
N SER A 52 -21.84 21.99 -7.89
CA SER A 52 -21.78 21.25 -6.63
C SER A 52 -20.89 20.01 -6.75
N GLN A 53 -19.98 19.81 -5.80
CA GLN A 53 -19.06 18.67 -5.80
C GLN A 53 -19.78 17.31 -5.87
N LYS A 54 -20.95 17.22 -5.22
CA LYS A 54 -21.78 16.01 -5.21
C LYS A 54 -22.31 15.65 -6.61
N VAL A 55 -22.80 16.63 -7.36
CA VAL A 55 -23.33 16.41 -8.71
C VAL A 55 -22.21 16.05 -9.68
N ARG A 56 -21.06 16.76 -9.61
CA ARG A 56 -19.88 16.42 -10.41
C ARG A 56 -19.42 14.99 -10.17
N LYS A 57 -19.35 14.59 -8.89
CA LYS A 57 -18.98 13.21 -8.50
C LYS A 57 -19.95 12.20 -9.09
N THR A 58 -21.27 12.43 -8.96
CA THR A 58 -22.30 11.52 -9.50
C THR A 58 -22.21 11.40 -11.01
N ILE A 59 -22.05 12.52 -11.73
CA ILE A 59 -21.91 12.52 -13.20
C ILE A 59 -20.66 11.73 -13.60
N LYS A 60 -19.53 11.95 -12.91
CA LYS A 60 -18.27 11.24 -13.15
C LYS A 60 -18.44 9.73 -12.94
N GLU A 61 -19.06 9.32 -11.84
CA GLU A 61 -19.34 7.92 -11.54
C GLU A 61 -20.26 7.28 -12.60
N CYS A 62 -21.25 8.02 -13.14
CA CYS A 62 -22.10 7.55 -14.22
C CYS A 62 -21.32 7.30 -15.53
N PHE A 63 -20.45 8.24 -15.91
CA PHE A 63 -19.60 8.07 -17.10
C PHE A 63 -18.64 6.88 -16.94
N MET A 64 -18.04 6.72 -15.75
CA MET A 64 -17.19 5.61 -15.46
C MET A 64 -17.94 4.27 -15.55
N THR A 65 -19.14 4.20 -14.99
CA THR A 65 -20.01 3.02 -15.08
C THR A 65 -20.28 2.65 -16.53
N LEU A 66 -20.66 3.63 -17.36
CA LEU A 66 -20.89 3.39 -18.78
C LEU A 66 -19.64 2.90 -19.50
N LYS A 67 -18.47 3.47 -19.19
CA LYS A 67 -17.21 3.05 -19.79
C LYS A 67 -16.82 1.63 -19.38
N ILE A 68 -17.05 1.22 -18.12
CA ILE A 68 -16.85 -0.15 -17.67
C ILE A 68 -17.81 -1.10 -18.38
N GLU A 69 -19.09 -0.74 -18.50
CA GLU A 69 -20.09 -1.56 -19.19
C GLU A 69 -19.73 -1.78 -20.67
N THR A 70 -19.23 -0.76 -21.36
CA THR A 70 -18.87 -0.83 -22.78
C THR A 70 -17.49 -1.44 -23.03
N GLU A 71 -16.45 -0.84 -22.48
CA GLU A 71 -15.06 -1.24 -22.74
C GLU A 71 -14.63 -2.44 -21.86
N GLY A 72 -15.05 -2.47 -20.60
CA GLY A 72 -14.69 -3.52 -19.64
C GLY A 72 -15.51 -4.80 -19.82
N LEU A 73 -16.84 -4.71 -19.87
CA LEU A 73 -17.70 -5.89 -19.86
C LEU A 73 -18.09 -6.38 -21.24
N LEU A 74 -18.57 -5.53 -22.13
CA LEU A 74 -19.00 -5.94 -23.47
C LEU A 74 -17.83 -6.47 -24.31
N ASN A 75 -16.70 -5.76 -24.33
CA ASN A 75 -15.53 -6.16 -25.11
C ASN A 75 -14.91 -7.49 -24.61
N ASN A 76 -15.04 -7.78 -23.32
CA ASN A 76 -14.56 -9.04 -22.71
C ASN A 76 -15.62 -10.14 -22.67
N GLY A 77 -16.77 -9.93 -23.29
CA GLY A 77 -17.83 -10.93 -23.38
C GLY A 77 -18.45 -11.30 -22.01
N ILE A 78 -18.50 -10.35 -21.08
CA ILE A 78 -19.04 -10.52 -19.72
C ILE A 78 -20.48 -10.03 -19.70
N TYR A 79 -21.37 -10.81 -20.32
CA TYR A 79 -22.80 -10.51 -20.44
C TYR A 79 -23.62 -11.78 -20.62
N LEU A 80 -24.91 -11.73 -20.29
CA LEU A 80 -25.89 -12.76 -20.59
C LEU A 80 -26.62 -12.40 -21.90
N LYS A 81 -26.67 -13.33 -22.85
CA LYS A 81 -27.46 -13.17 -24.08
C LYS A 81 -28.89 -13.66 -23.83
N GLU A 82 -29.86 -12.81 -24.05
CA GLU A 82 -31.28 -13.16 -24.03
C GLU A 82 -31.82 -13.04 -25.47
N VAL A 83 -32.34 -14.15 -26.00
CA VAL A 83 -32.94 -14.19 -27.34
C VAL A 83 -34.46 -14.11 -27.16
N GLN A 84 -35.08 -13.04 -27.58
CA GLN A 84 -36.54 -12.98 -27.67
C GLN A 84 -36.99 -13.22 -29.11
N PRO A 85 -37.74 -14.30 -29.37
CA PRO A 85 -38.29 -14.55 -30.70
C PRO A 85 -39.39 -13.51 -30.96
N SER A 86 -39.25 -12.67 -31.99
CA SER A 86 -40.33 -11.90 -32.55
C SER A 86 -40.73 -12.50 -33.89
N LEU A 87 -41.95 -12.23 -34.33
CA LEU A 87 -42.54 -12.84 -35.54
C LEU A 87 -41.75 -12.56 -36.84
N GLU A 88 -40.90 -11.53 -36.84
CA GLU A 88 -40.19 -11.09 -38.09
C GLU A 88 -38.66 -11.05 -37.96
N GLN A 89 -38.10 -10.92 -36.73
CA GLN A 89 -36.64 -10.83 -36.50
C GLN A 89 -36.26 -11.36 -35.14
N LYS A 90 -35.11 -12.07 -35.05
CA LYS A 90 -34.49 -12.47 -33.79
C LYS A 90 -33.79 -11.26 -33.16
N HIS A 91 -34.34 -10.68 -32.11
CA HIS A 91 -33.67 -9.66 -31.33
C HIS A 91 -32.79 -10.30 -30.27
N ILE A 92 -31.50 -9.96 -30.27
CA ILE A 92 -30.54 -10.38 -29.25
C ILE A 92 -30.40 -9.24 -28.23
N PHE A 93 -30.85 -9.50 -27.03
CA PHE A 93 -30.65 -8.59 -25.91
C PHE A 93 -29.40 -9.02 -25.10
N VAL A 94 -28.69 -8.05 -24.58
CA VAL A 94 -27.51 -8.28 -23.75
C VAL A 94 -27.80 -7.69 -22.37
N ARG A 95 -27.77 -8.56 -21.36
CA ARG A 95 -27.87 -8.14 -19.95
C ARG A 95 -26.48 -8.10 -19.34
N LEU A 96 -26.05 -6.89 -18.94
CA LEU A 96 -24.81 -6.66 -18.22
C LEU A 96 -24.99 -6.88 -16.72
N PRO A 97 -23.98 -7.36 -16.00
CA PRO A 97 -23.97 -7.36 -14.54
C PRO A 97 -24.03 -5.93 -14.01
N LYS A 98 -24.62 -5.74 -12.84
CA LYS A 98 -24.71 -4.44 -12.20
C LYS A 98 -23.31 -3.96 -11.80
N VAL A 99 -22.98 -2.74 -12.22
CA VAL A 99 -21.71 -2.07 -11.87
C VAL A 99 -22.01 -0.93 -10.89
N THR A 100 -21.15 -0.77 -9.89
CA THR A 100 -21.18 0.38 -8.98
C THR A 100 -19.76 0.92 -8.88
N VAL A 101 -19.59 2.22 -9.08
CA VAL A 101 -18.30 2.92 -8.98
C VAL A 101 -18.34 3.85 -7.79
N LYS A 102 -17.31 3.82 -6.97
CA LYS A 102 -17.05 4.79 -5.89
C LYS A 102 -15.69 5.42 -6.12
N THR A 103 -15.61 6.72 -6.01
CA THR A 103 -14.35 7.47 -6.10
C THR A 103 -14.10 8.21 -4.79
N ASP A 104 -12.84 8.38 -4.42
CA ASP A 104 -12.46 9.32 -3.36
C ASP A 104 -12.57 10.78 -3.84
N ILE A 105 -12.39 11.74 -2.92
CA ILE A 105 -12.54 13.19 -3.22
C ILE A 105 -11.48 13.64 -4.23
N GLU A 106 -10.27 13.08 -4.17
CA GLU A 106 -9.11 13.45 -4.99
C GLU A 106 -9.04 12.63 -6.30
N ASP A 107 -9.99 11.68 -6.52
CA ASP A 107 -9.97 10.71 -7.62
C ASP A 107 -8.68 9.85 -7.66
N SER A 108 -8.06 9.67 -6.51
CA SER A 108 -6.81 8.91 -6.40
C SER A 108 -7.08 7.41 -6.36
N VAL A 109 -8.24 7.00 -5.81
CA VAL A 109 -8.68 5.59 -5.76
C VAL A 109 -10.09 5.46 -6.31
N ARG A 110 -10.31 4.41 -7.10
CA ARG A 110 -11.62 3.97 -7.56
C ARG A 110 -11.89 2.58 -7.04
N GLU A 111 -13.03 2.42 -6.39
CA GLU A 111 -13.57 1.12 -6.02
C GLU A 111 -14.73 0.78 -6.95
N ILE A 112 -14.60 -0.31 -7.69
CA ILE A 112 -15.57 -0.78 -8.67
C ILE A 112 -16.11 -2.11 -8.20
N SER A 113 -17.43 -2.20 -7.99
CA SER A 113 -18.10 -3.44 -7.61
C SER A 113 -18.97 -3.93 -8.76
N ILE A 114 -18.77 -5.19 -9.18
CA ILE A 114 -19.51 -5.84 -10.26
C ILE A 114 -20.21 -7.08 -9.70
N THR A 115 -21.51 -7.20 -9.93
CA THR A 115 -22.30 -8.34 -9.43
C THR A 115 -21.80 -9.66 -10.02
N ILE A 116 -21.54 -10.64 -9.14
CA ILE A 116 -21.16 -12.01 -9.53
C ILE A 116 -22.40 -12.82 -9.84
N SER A 117 -22.29 -13.67 -10.84
CA SER A 117 -23.27 -14.70 -11.21
C SER A 117 -22.53 -15.90 -11.82
N PRO A 118 -23.13 -17.09 -11.87
CA PRO A 118 -22.44 -18.28 -12.38
C PRO A 118 -21.82 -18.14 -13.77
N TYR A 119 -22.44 -17.32 -14.65
CA TYR A 119 -21.94 -17.12 -16.01
C TYR A 119 -20.74 -16.17 -16.12
N ASN A 120 -20.47 -15.34 -15.11
CA ASN A 120 -19.44 -14.28 -15.21
C ASN A 120 -18.30 -14.42 -14.20
N GLN A 121 -18.42 -15.27 -13.18
CA GLN A 121 -17.46 -15.37 -12.07
C GLN A 121 -16.02 -15.58 -12.53
N GLU A 122 -15.77 -16.55 -13.40
CA GLU A 122 -14.42 -16.83 -13.91
C GLU A 122 -13.89 -15.67 -14.75
N LYS A 123 -14.71 -15.06 -15.60
CA LYS A 123 -14.33 -13.93 -16.44
C LYS A 123 -14.02 -12.68 -15.59
N LEU A 124 -14.80 -12.42 -14.55
CA LEU A 124 -14.57 -11.31 -13.63
C LEU A 124 -13.25 -11.49 -12.86
N SER A 125 -12.89 -12.71 -12.48
CA SER A 125 -11.62 -12.94 -11.77
C SER A 125 -10.38 -12.65 -12.63
N LYS A 126 -10.52 -12.71 -13.97
CA LYS A 126 -9.47 -12.44 -14.97
C LYS A 126 -9.54 -11.04 -15.58
N LEU A 127 -10.60 -10.27 -15.26
CA LEU A 127 -10.80 -8.94 -15.81
C LEU A 127 -9.78 -7.95 -15.24
N ASP A 128 -9.05 -7.26 -16.12
CA ASP A 128 -8.19 -6.13 -15.77
C ASP A 128 -8.84 -4.82 -16.26
N LEU A 129 -9.23 -3.98 -15.32
CA LEU A 129 -9.83 -2.69 -15.58
C LEU A 129 -8.80 -1.55 -15.76
N SER A 130 -7.49 -1.82 -15.63
CA SER A 130 -6.44 -0.83 -15.89
C SER A 130 -6.50 -0.32 -17.33
N SER A 131 -6.83 -1.21 -18.28
CA SER A 131 -6.97 -0.84 -19.70
C SER A 131 -8.16 0.08 -20.00
N VAL A 132 -9.16 0.10 -19.13
CA VAL A 132 -10.36 0.94 -19.29
C VAL A 132 -10.09 2.37 -18.87
N PHE A 133 -9.19 2.59 -17.90
CA PHE A 133 -8.91 3.90 -17.35
C PHE A 133 -7.44 4.28 -17.48
N GLN A 134 -7.15 5.18 -18.40
CA GLN A 134 -5.78 5.70 -18.55
C GLN A 134 -5.29 6.36 -17.23
N GLY A 135 -4.05 6.08 -16.84
CA GLY A 135 -3.47 6.58 -15.59
C GLY A 135 -3.89 5.81 -14.33
N PHE A 136 -4.69 4.73 -14.47
CA PHE A 136 -5.08 3.90 -13.34
C PHE A 136 -4.50 2.48 -13.45
N ILE A 137 -4.11 1.94 -12.30
CA ILE A 137 -3.64 0.56 -12.16
C ILE A 137 -4.57 -0.20 -11.23
N GLN A 138 -4.98 -1.40 -11.67
CA GLN A 138 -5.75 -2.31 -10.83
C GLN A 138 -4.84 -2.92 -9.75
N GLN A 139 -5.08 -2.54 -8.50
CA GLN A 139 -4.36 -3.04 -7.34
C GLN A 139 -4.86 -4.40 -6.88
N GLN A 140 -6.18 -4.55 -6.86
CA GLN A 140 -6.84 -5.74 -6.33
C GLN A 140 -8.08 -6.05 -7.15
N ALA A 141 -8.36 -7.35 -7.29
CA ALA A 141 -9.62 -7.89 -7.74
C ALA A 141 -9.98 -9.07 -6.84
N GLN A 142 -11.02 -8.92 -6.01
CA GLN A 142 -11.42 -9.95 -5.05
C GLN A 142 -12.94 -9.92 -4.82
N PRO A 143 -13.56 -11.07 -4.54
CA PRO A 143 -14.95 -11.08 -4.15
C PRO A 143 -15.13 -10.35 -2.82
N ASN A 144 -16.27 -9.68 -2.65
CA ASN A 144 -16.68 -9.14 -1.35
C ASN A 144 -16.98 -10.27 -0.35
N ARG A 145 -17.25 -9.92 0.91
CA ARG A 145 -17.40 -10.88 2.02
C ARG A 145 -18.46 -11.95 1.77
N ASP A 146 -19.55 -11.62 1.11
CA ASP A 146 -20.68 -12.54 0.79
C ASP A 146 -20.57 -13.15 -0.62
N SER A 147 -19.47 -12.89 -1.32
CA SER A 147 -19.22 -13.35 -2.70
C SER A 147 -20.28 -12.92 -3.72
N SER A 148 -21.09 -11.91 -3.42
CA SER A 148 -22.12 -11.40 -4.33
C SER A 148 -21.57 -10.44 -5.38
N GLN A 149 -20.39 -9.84 -5.11
CA GLN A 149 -19.77 -8.85 -5.98
C GLN A 149 -18.25 -9.06 -6.07
N MET A 150 -17.71 -8.88 -7.27
CA MET A 150 -16.28 -8.71 -7.46
C MET A 150 -15.92 -7.25 -7.25
N VAL A 151 -14.99 -6.98 -6.32
CA VAL A 151 -14.53 -5.63 -5.98
C VAL A 151 -13.14 -5.43 -6.56
N TYR A 152 -13.01 -4.39 -7.39
CA TYR A 152 -11.76 -3.96 -7.98
C TYR A 152 -11.35 -2.64 -7.34
N LYS A 153 -10.09 -2.55 -6.94
CA LYS A 153 -9.49 -1.28 -6.48
C LYS A 153 -8.48 -0.81 -7.51
N LEU A 154 -8.69 0.38 -8.04
CA LEU A 154 -7.80 1.04 -8.99
C LEU A 154 -7.16 2.25 -8.33
N LEU A 155 -5.85 2.38 -8.49
CA LEU A 155 -5.04 3.51 -8.00
C LEU A 155 -4.68 4.42 -9.18
N ASN A 156 -4.89 5.71 -9.04
CA ASN A 156 -4.40 6.71 -9.98
C ASN A 156 -2.91 6.97 -9.73
N ILE A 157 -2.08 6.59 -10.69
CA ILE A 157 -0.62 6.73 -10.59
C ILE A 157 -0.13 8.16 -10.78
N ASP A 158 -0.92 9.00 -11.45
CA ASP A 158 -0.61 10.42 -11.70
C ASP A 158 -0.99 11.31 -10.51
N SER A 159 -1.71 10.77 -9.52
CA SER A 159 -2.10 11.53 -8.33
C SER A 159 -0.96 11.69 -7.32
N ASP A 160 -0.98 12.78 -6.58
CA ASP A 160 0.00 13.07 -5.52
C ASP A 160 -0.41 12.35 -4.21
N TYR A 161 -0.30 11.00 -4.22
CA TYR A 161 -0.76 10.15 -3.11
C TYR A 161 0.33 9.78 -2.11
N PHE A 162 1.58 10.21 -2.31
CA PHE A 162 2.70 9.91 -1.43
C PHE A 162 3.08 11.10 -0.53
N TYR A 163 3.78 10.82 0.55
CA TYR A 163 4.23 11.83 1.50
C TYR A 163 5.59 12.40 1.11
N LYS A 164 5.78 13.70 1.39
CA LYS A 164 7.04 14.42 1.16
C LYS A 164 7.47 15.10 2.47
N PHE A 165 8.73 14.94 2.83
CA PHE A 165 9.27 15.55 4.05
C PHE A 165 10.56 16.31 3.73
N SER A 166 10.56 17.60 4.00
CA SER A 166 11.72 18.46 3.82
C SER A 166 12.63 18.49 5.05
N ASN A 167 12.14 18.08 6.22
CA ASN A 167 12.92 18.07 7.46
C ASN A 167 12.29 17.14 8.51
N LEU A 168 13.11 16.78 9.53
CA LEU A 168 12.67 15.93 10.65
C LEU A 168 11.53 16.52 11.48
N LYS A 169 11.39 17.85 11.54
CA LYS A 169 10.31 18.47 12.30
C LYS A 169 8.94 18.19 11.67
N GLN A 170 8.85 18.22 10.34
CA GLN A 170 7.63 17.82 9.62
C GLN A 170 7.31 16.36 9.88
N LEU A 171 8.31 15.48 9.76
CA LEU A 171 8.13 14.07 10.04
C LEU A 171 7.68 13.82 11.49
N PHE A 172 8.25 14.54 12.45
CA PHE A 172 7.85 14.43 13.86
C PHE A 172 6.40 14.87 14.09
N GLN A 173 5.97 15.97 13.47
CA GLN A 173 4.57 16.40 13.56
C GLN A 173 3.62 15.38 12.92
N PHE A 174 4.01 14.85 11.77
CA PHE A 174 3.25 13.81 11.08
C PHE A 174 3.15 12.53 11.91
N GLN A 175 4.27 12.06 12.48
CA GLN A 175 4.33 10.85 13.29
C GLN A 175 3.39 10.87 14.49
N LYS A 176 3.14 12.03 15.10
CA LYS A 176 2.22 12.16 16.26
C LYS A 176 0.79 11.69 15.99
N ASN A 177 0.38 11.67 14.73
CA ASN A 177 -0.96 11.23 14.33
C ASN A 177 -1.08 9.71 14.22
N TYR A 178 0.04 8.97 14.34
CA TYR A 178 0.09 7.54 14.11
C TYR A 178 0.72 6.82 15.31
N HIS A 179 -0.01 5.86 15.89
CA HIS A 179 0.43 5.16 17.11
C HIS A 179 0.63 3.66 16.90
N SER A 180 -0.04 3.06 15.93
CA SER A 180 -0.01 1.63 15.67
C SER A 180 0.51 1.26 14.29
N GLU A 181 0.69 2.25 13.40
CA GLU A 181 1.08 2.03 12.02
C GLU A 181 2.09 3.08 11.54
N ILE A 182 2.84 2.74 10.51
CA ILE A 182 3.79 3.60 9.80
C ILE A 182 3.23 3.81 8.38
N PRO A 183 2.72 5.00 8.05
CA PRO A 183 2.19 5.28 6.71
C PRO A 183 3.31 5.26 5.67
N LEU A 184 3.10 4.59 4.54
CA LEU A 184 3.99 4.65 3.39
C LEU A 184 3.50 5.66 2.37
N ASP A 185 2.21 5.62 2.09
CA ASP A 185 1.50 6.59 1.26
C ASP A 185 0.09 6.80 1.83
N LYS A 186 -0.78 7.53 1.13
CA LYS A 186 -2.15 7.81 1.61
C LYS A 186 -3.04 6.55 1.75
N TYR A 187 -2.63 5.42 1.17
CA TYR A 187 -3.45 4.20 1.08
C TYR A 187 -2.80 2.98 1.71
N ASN A 188 -1.48 3.03 1.91
CA ASN A 188 -0.71 1.91 2.41
C ASN A 188 0.04 2.29 3.68
N SER A 189 -0.03 1.44 4.68
CA SER A 189 0.71 1.55 5.93
C SER A 189 1.29 0.19 6.34
N LEU A 190 2.28 0.22 7.22
CA LEU A 190 2.86 -0.95 7.86
C LEU A 190 2.43 -0.99 9.33
N PRO A 191 2.09 -2.14 9.90
CA PRO A 191 1.99 -2.28 11.34
C PRO A 191 3.29 -1.79 12.01
N MET A 192 3.19 -1.01 13.09
CA MET A 192 4.37 -0.48 13.75
C MET A 192 5.22 -1.62 14.34
N LEU A 193 4.60 -2.56 15.04
CA LEU A 193 5.23 -3.66 15.74
C LEU A 193 5.16 -4.95 14.92
N SER A 194 6.08 -5.11 13.96
CA SER A 194 6.19 -6.28 13.09
C SER A 194 7.61 -6.46 12.56
N HIS A 195 7.98 -7.69 12.19
CA HIS A 195 9.19 -7.94 11.41
C HIS A 195 8.99 -7.46 9.98
N LYS A 196 9.97 -6.72 9.45
CA LYS A 196 9.92 -6.11 8.12
C LYS A 196 11.13 -6.48 7.29
N ILE A 197 10.90 -6.78 6.01
CA ILE A 197 11.97 -6.99 5.05
C ILE A 197 11.80 -6.09 3.85
N ILE A 198 12.87 -5.43 3.42
CA ILE A 198 12.92 -4.56 2.25
C ILE A 198 13.93 -5.13 1.26
N ILE A 199 13.44 -5.48 0.09
CA ILE A 199 14.26 -5.94 -1.03
C ILE A 199 14.29 -4.85 -2.10
N ALA A 200 15.51 -4.48 -2.53
CA ALA A 200 15.67 -3.49 -3.59
C ALA A 200 17.03 -3.58 -4.24
N ARG A 201 17.10 -3.60 -5.55
CA ARG A 201 18.36 -3.38 -6.28
C ARG A 201 18.92 -2.00 -5.97
N SER A 202 20.23 -1.85 -6.15
CA SER A 202 20.90 -0.55 -5.96
C SER A 202 20.20 0.55 -6.79
N GLY A 203 20.04 1.74 -6.20
CA GLY A 203 19.42 2.89 -6.86
C GLY A 203 17.90 3.00 -6.74
N ASN A 204 17.17 1.97 -6.29
CA ASN A 204 15.69 1.97 -6.23
C ASN A 204 15.09 2.64 -4.98
N GLY A 205 15.91 3.26 -4.11
CA GLY A 205 15.40 4.02 -2.97
C GLY A 205 15.39 3.27 -1.63
N LYS A 206 16.03 2.08 -1.54
CA LYS A 206 16.13 1.26 -0.33
C LYS A 206 16.55 2.05 0.91
N SER A 207 17.69 2.76 0.84
CA SER A 207 18.22 3.54 1.97
C SER A 207 17.31 4.69 2.38
N PHE A 208 16.60 5.32 1.44
CA PHE A 208 15.62 6.37 1.75
C PHE A 208 14.40 5.82 2.49
N LEU A 209 13.84 4.70 2.04
CA LEU A 209 12.73 4.06 2.75
C LEU A 209 13.17 3.58 4.14
N LEU A 210 14.36 2.93 4.24
CA LEU A 210 14.89 2.48 5.51
C LEU A 210 15.10 3.65 6.47
N LEU A 211 15.67 4.76 5.99
CA LEU A 211 15.88 5.97 6.77
C LEU A 211 14.57 6.61 7.24
N TYR A 212 13.54 6.61 6.38
CA TYR A 212 12.20 7.04 6.78
C TYR A 212 11.66 6.20 7.93
N LEU A 213 11.70 4.87 7.81
CA LEU A 213 11.19 3.95 8.85
C LEU A 213 11.93 4.12 10.18
N ILE A 214 13.27 4.17 10.13
CA ILE A 214 14.10 4.41 11.32
C ILE A 214 13.77 5.76 11.96
N SER A 215 13.71 6.83 11.17
CA SER A 215 13.39 8.17 11.67
C SER A 215 11.99 8.23 12.29
N PHE A 216 11.01 7.60 11.65
CA PHE A 216 9.63 7.53 12.14
C PHE A 216 9.56 6.83 13.51
N LEU A 217 10.22 5.68 13.66
CA LEU A 217 10.29 4.92 14.91
C LEU A 217 11.07 5.68 15.99
N ALA A 218 12.22 6.28 15.65
CA ALA A 218 13.06 7.04 16.57
C ALA A 218 12.33 8.27 17.13
N LEU A 219 11.63 9.02 16.28
CA LEU A 219 10.91 10.23 16.68
C LEU A 219 9.76 9.97 17.65
N SER A 220 9.21 8.76 17.69
CA SER A 220 8.20 8.38 18.67
C SER A 220 8.76 8.32 20.11
N GLN A 221 10.07 8.12 20.28
CA GLN A 221 10.78 7.91 21.56
C GLN A 221 10.25 6.73 22.39
N LYS A 222 9.41 5.91 21.81
CA LYS A 222 8.78 4.75 22.47
C LYS A 222 9.51 3.44 22.17
N HIS A 223 10.51 3.47 21.28
CA HIS A 223 11.21 2.29 20.79
C HIS A 223 12.72 2.34 21.08
N ILE A 224 13.33 1.20 21.20
CA ILE A 224 14.79 1.03 21.22
C ILE A 224 15.19 0.60 19.80
N LEU A 225 16.15 1.31 19.20
CA LEU A 225 16.66 0.99 17.86
C LEU A 225 18.15 0.69 17.94
N LEU A 226 18.53 -0.47 17.43
CA LEU A 226 19.91 -0.90 17.25
C LEU A 226 20.15 -1.04 15.74
N VAL A 227 21.06 -0.25 15.19
CA VAL A 227 21.29 -0.17 13.74
C VAL A 227 22.64 -0.78 13.38
N ALA A 228 22.63 -1.82 12.56
CA ALA A 228 23.81 -2.46 12.01
C ALA A 228 23.90 -2.17 10.51
N ASP A 229 24.91 -1.40 10.10
CA ASP A 229 25.24 -1.11 8.71
C ASP A 229 26.69 -1.47 8.41
N TYR A 230 26.89 -2.73 8.03
CA TYR A 230 28.24 -3.29 7.78
C TYR A 230 29.00 -2.55 6.66
N LYS A 231 28.29 -1.90 5.73
CA LYS A 231 28.90 -1.16 4.61
C LYS A 231 29.32 0.27 4.96
N GLN A 232 29.01 0.75 6.17
CA GLN A 232 29.26 2.15 6.59
C GLN A 232 28.72 3.17 5.58
N SER A 233 27.47 2.97 5.17
CA SER A 233 26.82 3.86 4.19
C SER A 233 26.41 5.19 4.83
N ASP A 234 25.85 6.10 4.01
CA ASP A 234 25.25 7.35 4.50
C ASP A 234 24.17 7.12 5.55
N LEU A 235 23.52 5.95 5.53
CA LEU A 235 22.55 5.55 6.53
C LEU A 235 23.17 5.42 7.93
N PHE A 236 24.37 4.82 8.04
CA PHE A 236 25.09 4.70 9.30
C PHE A 236 25.37 6.08 9.91
N ILE A 237 25.89 7.00 9.10
CA ILE A 237 26.17 8.39 9.52
C ILE A 237 24.88 9.07 9.97
N ALA A 238 23.82 8.97 9.18
CA ALA A 238 22.52 9.56 9.50
C ALA A 238 21.94 9.04 10.82
N CYS A 239 22.02 7.73 11.06
CA CYS A 239 21.51 7.12 12.29
C CYS A 239 22.34 7.49 13.53
N ARG A 240 23.67 7.44 13.41
CA ARG A 240 24.58 7.73 14.52
C ARG A 240 24.63 9.23 14.85
N ASP A 241 24.94 10.04 13.85
CA ASP A 241 25.27 11.45 14.08
C ASP A 241 24.02 12.34 14.09
N ASN A 242 23.03 12.00 13.28
CA ASN A 242 21.83 12.83 13.15
C ASN A 242 20.69 12.39 14.07
N LEU A 243 20.47 11.10 14.25
CA LEU A 243 19.40 10.58 15.10
C LEU A 243 19.87 10.17 16.50
N GLY A 244 21.19 10.12 16.75
CA GLY A 244 21.76 9.74 18.04
C GLY A 244 21.46 8.29 18.42
N LEU A 245 21.32 7.39 17.45
CA LEU A 245 21.02 6.00 17.67
C LEU A 245 22.29 5.17 17.88
N ARG A 246 22.18 4.07 18.65
CA ARG A 246 23.25 3.09 18.73
C ARG A 246 23.40 2.43 17.35
N SER A 247 24.46 2.80 16.64
CA SER A 247 24.75 2.34 15.28
C SER A 247 26.13 1.70 15.24
N VAL A 248 26.26 0.54 14.61
CA VAL A 248 27.48 -0.26 14.49
C VAL A 248 27.75 -0.60 13.04
N SER A 249 29.04 -0.76 12.68
CA SER A 249 29.43 -0.93 11.28
C SER A 249 30.55 -1.97 11.04
N ASN A 250 31.32 -2.35 12.04
CA ASN A 250 32.29 -3.43 11.88
C ASN A 250 31.67 -4.80 12.21
N LYS A 251 32.33 -5.86 11.78
CA LYS A 251 31.81 -7.23 11.88
C LYS A 251 31.58 -7.64 13.33
N GLU A 252 32.52 -7.37 14.19
CA GLU A 252 32.52 -7.76 15.61
C GLU A 252 31.38 -7.07 16.36
N ASP A 253 31.22 -5.75 16.16
CA ASP A 253 30.16 -4.97 16.80
C ASP A 253 28.78 -5.38 16.28
N VAL A 254 28.64 -5.74 15.00
CA VAL A 254 27.37 -6.24 14.45
C VAL A 254 27.01 -7.57 15.08
N LEU A 255 27.96 -8.51 15.22
CA LEU A 255 27.74 -9.78 15.93
C LEU A 255 27.34 -9.53 17.39
N GLN A 256 28.03 -8.59 18.07
CA GLN A 256 27.73 -8.24 19.45
C GLN A 256 26.31 -7.64 19.61
N VAL A 257 25.89 -6.76 18.71
CA VAL A 257 24.52 -6.18 18.76
C VAL A 257 23.45 -7.25 18.55
N VAL A 258 23.69 -8.23 17.69
CA VAL A 258 22.77 -9.36 17.49
C VAL A 258 22.71 -10.24 18.74
N GLU A 259 23.86 -10.53 19.36
CA GLU A 259 23.95 -11.27 20.64
C GLU A 259 23.27 -10.50 21.78
N ASP A 260 23.54 -9.19 21.94
CA ASP A 260 22.87 -8.32 22.93
C ASP A 260 21.34 -8.36 22.76
N THR A 261 20.87 -8.34 21.50
CA THR A 261 19.44 -8.44 21.18
C THR A 261 18.85 -9.78 21.58
N TYR A 262 19.59 -10.87 21.36
CA TYR A 262 19.20 -12.21 21.78
C TYR A 262 19.18 -12.35 23.30
N LEU A 263 20.18 -11.82 24.01
CA LEU A 263 20.20 -11.81 25.48
C LEU A 263 19.03 -11.02 26.06
N GLU A 264 18.71 -9.85 25.49
CA GLU A 264 17.52 -9.09 25.88
C GLU A 264 16.23 -9.88 25.62
N LEU A 265 16.14 -10.59 24.49
CA LEU A 265 15.01 -11.48 24.19
C LEU A 265 14.83 -12.54 25.30
N LEU A 266 15.92 -13.19 25.75
CA LEU A 266 15.88 -14.17 26.82
C LEU A 266 15.46 -13.56 28.17
N ASN A 267 15.90 -12.34 28.47
CA ASN A 267 15.51 -11.62 29.67
C ASN A 267 14.00 -11.32 29.66
N ARG A 268 13.47 -10.86 28.53
CA ARG A 268 12.03 -10.64 28.34
C ARG A 268 11.25 -11.93 28.43
N GLN A 269 11.76 -13.03 27.90
CA GLN A 269 11.12 -14.35 27.98
C GLN A 269 11.00 -14.81 29.43
N LYS A 270 12.06 -14.63 30.25
CA LYS A 270 12.02 -14.93 31.70
C LYS A 270 10.98 -14.06 32.41
N ALA A 271 10.95 -12.76 32.12
CA ALA A 271 9.96 -11.84 32.70
C ALA A 271 8.52 -12.21 32.30
N PHE A 272 8.31 -12.54 31.03
CA PHE A 272 7.02 -13.00 30.52
C PHE A 272 6.56 -14.30 31.19
N ASN A 273 7.47 -15.25 31.37
CA ASN A 273 7.17 -16.53 32.01
C ASN A 273 6.82 -16.37 33.50
N ASN A 274 7.42 -15.39 34.18
CA ASN A 274 7.19 -15.08 35.57
C ASN A 274 5.93 -14.23 35.82
N TYR A 275 5.33 -13.67 34.77
CA TYR A 275 4.10 -12.89 34.90
C TYR A 275 2.92 -13.77 35.33
N GLN A 276 2.25 -13.38 36.43
CA GLN A 276 1.17 -14.18 37.07
C GLN A 276 -0.22 -13.90 36.51
N GLY A 277 -0.36 -12.91 35.59
CA GLY A 277 -1.64 -12.58 34.98
C GLY A 277 -2.01 -13.43 33.77
N ASN A 278 -3.11 -13.10 33.11
CA ASN A 278 -3.54 -13.74 31.88
C ASN A 278 -2.56 -13.39 30.75
N LYS A 279 -1.99 -14.41 30.11
CA LYS A 279 -0.98 -14.29 29.05
C LYS A 279 -1.59 -14.35 27.63
N LEU A 280 -2.88 -14.64 27.48
CA LEU A 280 -3.53 -14.74 26.17
C LEU A 280 -3.54 -13.37 25.46
N GLY A 281 -2.88 -13.29 24.30
CA GLY A 281 -2.76 -12.05 23.54
C GLY A 281 -1.92 -10.96 24.22
N LEU A 282 -1.16 -11.32 25.26
CA LEU A 282 -0.23 -10.43 25.94
C LEU A 282 1.08 -10.33 25.16
N THR A 283 1.65 -9.13 25.12
CA THR A 283 2.98 -8.84 24.54
C THR A 283 3.76 -7.97 25.52
N MET A 284 5.09 -7.95 25.42
CA MET A 284 5.91 -7.26 26.40
C MET A 284 5.74 -5.74 26.39
N ASP A 285 5.37 -5.14 25.28
CA ASP A 285 5.02 -3.71 25.20
C ASP A 285 3.80 -3.37 26.05
N LYS A 286 2.81 -4.26 26.12
CA LYS A 286 1.65 -4.12 27.02
C LYS A 286 2.02 -4.23 28.50
N LEU A 287 3.16 -4.83 28.82
CA LEU A 287 3.76 -4.86 30.17
C LEU A 287 4.70 -3.67 30.43
N GLY A 288 4.74 -2.69 29.53
CA GLY A 288 5.54 -1.48 29.70
C GLY A 288 6.98 -1.56 29.20
N TYR A 289 7.38 -2.68 28.59
CA TYR A 289 8.69 -2.77 27.94
C TYR A 289 8.69 -2.01 26.61
N LYS A 290 9.73 -1.21 26.38
CA LYS A 290 9.87 -0.53 25.08
C LYS A 290 10.14 -1.56 23.99
N PRO A 291 9.38 -1.58 22.88
CA PRO A 291 9.70 -2.42 21.74
C PRO A 291 11.12 -2.16 21.25
N LEU A 292 11.83 -3.23 20.92
CA LEU A 292 13.21 -3.19 20.43
C LEU A 292 13.21 -3.57 18.94
N PHE A 293 13.90 -2.77 18.13
CA PHE A 293 14.11 -3.04 16.71
C PHE A 293 15.59 -3.26 16.43
N LEU A 294 15.92 -4.44 15.92
CA LEU A 294 17.20 -4.74 15.33
C LEU A 294 17.11 -4.42 13.82
N VAL A 295 17.80 -3.39 13.41
CA VAL A 295 17.86 -2.96 12.00
C VAL A 295 19.18 -3.46 11.41
N ILE A 296 19.13 -4.23 10.32
CA ILE A 296 20.33 -4.70 9.60
C ILE A 296 20.22 -4.25 8.14
N ASP A 297 21.09 -3.31 7.74
CA ASP A 297 21.20 -2.94 6.32
C ASP A 297 22.12 -3.94 5.60
N GLU A 298 21.63 -4.44 4.48
CA GLU A 298 22.31 -5.39 3.58
C GLU A 298 22.79 -6.67 4.28
N LEU A 299 21.86 -7.41 4.86
CA LEU A 299 22.12 -8.67 5.57
C LEU A 299 23.00 -9.65 4.76
N ALA A 300 22.78 -9.75 3.43
CA ALA A 300 23.55 -10.65 2.57
C ALA A 300 25.06 -10.32 2.56
N SER A 301 25.42 -9.03 2.56
CA SER A 301 26.82 -8.61 2.59
C SER A 301 27.47 -8.92 3.94
N PHE A 302 26.74 -8.74 5.03
CA PHE A 302 27.22 -9.07 6.36
C PHE A 302 27.44 -10.58 6.51
N THR A 303 26.44 -11.40 6.17
CA THR A 303 26.55 -12.87 6.30
C THR A 303 27.65 -13.47 5.42
N ALA A 304 27.94 -12.87 4.27
CA ALA A 304 29.05 -13.28 3.40
C ALA A 304 30.45 -13.00 3.98
N ALA A 305 30.55 -12.08 4.95
CA ALA A 305 31.82 -11.73 5.60
C ALA A 305 32.12 -12.59 6.83
N LEU A 306 31.18 -13.43 7.26
CA LEU A 306 31.31 -14.30 8.44
C LEU A 306 32.02 -15.60 8.08
N ASP A 307 32.89 -16.09 9.01
CA ASP A 307 33.35 -17.44 8.93
C ASP A 307 32.23 -18.43 9.30
N LYS A 308 32.51 -19.72 9.15
CA LYS A 308 31.51 -20.78 9.39
C LYS A 308 30.95 -20.77 10.82
N LYS A 309 31.78 -20.57 11.81
CA LYS A 309 31.41 -20.58 13.24
C LYS A 309 30.60 -19.33 13.59
N GLU A 310 31.04 -18.18 13.13
CA GLU A 310 30.36 -16.90 13.27
C GLU A 310 28.95 -16.94 12.62
N LEU A 311 28.86 -17.51 11.41
CA LEU A 311 27.63 -17.68 10.70
C LEU A 311 26.64 -18.62 11.41
N GLU A 312 27.11 -19.72 11.94
CA GLU A 312 26.28 -20.65 12.73
C GLU A 312 25.73 -19.98 14.00
N GLN A 313 26.58 -19.24 14.74
CA GLN A 313 26.15 -18.47 15.91
C GLN A 313 25.16 -17.36 15.56
N PHE A 314 25.47 -16.57 14.53
CA PHE A 314 24.56 -15.53 14.03
C PHE A 314 23.19 -16.11 13.65
N ASN A 315 23.18 -17.17 12.85
CA ASN A 315 21.94 -17.83 12.40
C ASN A 315 21.11 -18.35 13.58
N PHE A 316 21.77 -18.88 14.61
CA PHE A 316 21.07 -19.33 15.82
C PHE A 316 20.39 -18.15 16.54
N HIS A 317 21.12 -17.06 16.84
CA HIS A 317 20.57 -15.90 17.53
C HIS A 317 19.46 -15.23 16.71
N PHE A 318 19.73 -15.02 15.43
CA PHE A 318 18.79 -14.39 14.51
C PHE A 318 17.48 -15.20 14.38
N LYS A 319 17.60 -16.52 14.26
CA LYS A 319 16.41 -17.42 14.21
C LYS A 319 15.57 -17.29 15.48
N GLN A 320 16.20 -17.28 16.67
CA GLN A 320 15.46 -17.13 17.93
C GLN A 320 14.76 -15.77 18.02
N ILE A 321 15.43 -14.69 17.62
CA ILE A 321 14.85 -13.34 17.59
C ILE A 321 13.62 -13.30 16.67
N MET A 322 13.73 -13.89 15.49
CA MET A 322 12.62 -13.91 14.53
C MET A 322 11.41 -14.73 15.01
N LEU A 323 11.64 -15.90 15.58
CA LEU A 323 10.56 -16.80 15.99
C LEU A 323 9.85 -16.36 17.27
N LEU A 324 10.57 -15.79 18.24
CA LEU A 324 10.03 -15.44 19.55
C LEU A 324 9.75 -13.93 19.70
N GLY A 325 10.31 -13.11 18.82
CA GLY A 325 10.34 -11.66 18.97
C GLY A 325 8.97 -11.02 19.04
N ARG A 326 7.98 -11.50 18.28
CA ARG A 326 6.64 -10.90 18.24
C ARG A 326 5.98 -10.81 19.62
N ALA A 327 5.96 -11.90 20.39
CA ALA A 327 5.40 -11.91 21.74
C ALA A 327 6.24 -11.10 22.73
N LEU A 328 7.56 -11.07 22.52
CA LEU A 328 8.54 -10.42 23.39
C LEU A 328 8.82 -8.95 22.99
N SER A 329 8.10 -8.43 21.99
CA SER A 329 8.24 -7.05 21.48
C SER A 329 9.67 -6.72 21.03
N VAL A 330 10.31 -7.71 20.35
CA VAL A 330 11.61 -7.57 19.69
C VAL A 330 11.42 -7.85 18.19
N PHE A 331 11.75 -6.88 17.35
CA PHE A 331 11.47 -6.94 15.93
C PHE A 331 12.73 -6.75 15.09
N CYS A 332 12.74 -7.34 13.89
CA CYS A 332 13.79 -7.12 12.90
C CYS A 332 13.26 -6.25 11.74
N LEU A 333 14.09 -5.31 11.31
CA LEU A 333 13.93 -4.54 10.07
C LEU A 333 15.17 -4.80 9.21
N ILE A 334 15.01 -5.64 8.19
CA ILE A 334 16.12 -6.18 7.40
C ILE A 334 16.04 -5.66 5.97
N THR A 335 17.20 -5.38 5.39
CA THR A 335 17.27 -5.08 3.96
C THR A 335 18.20 -6.02 3.22
N MET A 336 17.90 -6.26 1.93
CA MET A 336 18.74 -7.02 0.99
C MET A 336 18.60 -6.46 -0.42
N GLN A 337 19.60 -6.70 -1.27
CA GLN A 337 19.52 -6.37 -2.70
C GLN A 337 18.77 -7.43 -3.50
N GLN A 338 18.93 -8.70 -3.13
CA GLN A 338 18.22 -9.85 -3.71
C GLN A 338 17.74 -10.75 -2.58
N PHE A 339 16.50 -11.23 -2.71
CA PHE A 339 15.97 -12.17 -1.74
C PHE A 339 16.41 -13.59 -2.05
N ASN A 340 17.20 -14.16 -1.11
CA ASN A 340 17.55 -15.55 -1.12
C ASN A 340 17.38 -16.13 0.28
N VAL A 341 16.64 -17.22 0.40
CA VAL A 341 16.41 -17.92 1.68
C VAL A 341 17.72 -18.36 2.34
N LYS A 342 18.76 -18.66 1.55
CA LYS A 342 20.11 -18.98 2.08
C LYS A 342 20.67 -17.85 2.95
N ASN A 343 20.42 -16.61 2.62
CA ASN A 343 20.86 -15.44 3.38
C ASN A 343 20.08 -15.26 4.70
N LEU A 344 18.97 -15.99 4.87
CA LEU A 344 18.21 -16.09 6.12
C LEU A 344 18.54 -17.37 6.91
N GLY A 345 19.73 -17.93 6.75
CA GLY A 345 20.11 -19.18 7.42
C GLY A 345 19.51 -20.44 6.78
N GLY A 346 19.05 -20.35 5.53
CA GLY A 346 18.51 -21.49 4.76
C GLY A 346 17.10 -21.94 5.15
N SER A 347 16.42 -21.24 6.08
CA SER A 347 15.10 -21.60 6.58
C SER A 347 13.99 -20.81 5.91
N SER A 348 13.10 -21.48 5.19
CA SER A 348 11.87 -20.88 4.65
C SER A 348 10.92 -20.39 5.75
N GLU A 349 10.99 -20.98 6.96
CA GLU A 349 10.19 -20.58 8.12
C GLU A 349 10.47 -19.12 8.52
N LEU A 350 11.71 -18.65 8.38
CA LEU A 350 12.06 -17.27 8.74
C LEU A 350 11.46 -16.25 7.77
N LYS A 351 11.25 -16.61 6.51
CA LYS A 351 10.54 -15.77 5.56
C LYS A 351 9.11 -15.47 6.02
N GLU A 352 8.41 -16.47 6.54
CA GLU A 352 7.01 -16.32 6.98
C GLU A 352 6.89 -15.47 8.27
N GLN A 353 7.99 -15.22 8.98
CA GLN A 353 8.00 -14.32 10.14
C GLN A 353 7.95 -12.83 9.74
N PHE A 354 8.33 -12.50 8.49
CA PHE A 354 8.21 -11.14 8.00
C PHE A 354 6.76 -10.85 7.61
N SER A 355 6.01 -10.22 8.51
CA SER A 355 4.64 -9.77 8.25
C SER A 355 4.59 -8.72 7.15
N ASP A 356 5.64 -7.89 7.04
CA ASP A 356 5.74 -6.85 6.01
C ASP A 356 6.86 -7.18 5.03
N GLN A 357 6.48 -7.51 3.82
CA GLN A 357 7.38 -7.85 2.71
C GLN A 357 7.30 -6.73 1.67
N ILE A 358 8.42 -6.02 1.49
CA ILE A 358 8.51 -4.82 0.64
C ILE A 358 9.53 -5.09 -0.47
N LEU A 359 9.12 -4.83 -1.71
CA LEU A 359 9.96 -4.93 -2.90
C LEU A 359 9.98 -3.58 -3.60
N LEU A 360 11.13 -2.90 -3.66
CA LEU A 360 11.26 -1.61 -4.34
C LEU A 360 11.84 -1.76 -5.74
N GLY A 361 11.25 -1.02 -6.67
CA GLY A 361 11.69 -0.96 -8.06
C GLY A 361 11.53 -2.27 -8.83
N ASN A 362 12.17 -2.34 -10.00
CA ASN A 362 12.14 -3.52 -10.84
C ASN A 362 13.09 -4.61 -10.31
N ASN A 363 12.56 -5.80 -10.14
CA ASN A 363 13.31 -6.98 -9.70
C ASN A 363 13.08 -8.15 -10.68
N ASP A 364 13.96 -9.15 -10.64
CA ASP A 364 13.80 -10.36 -11.43
C ASP A 364 12.67 -11.23 -10.89
N SER A 365 12.08 -12.07 -11.77
CA SER A 365 10.96 -12.93 -11.43
C SER A 365 11.30 -13.95 -10.34
N GLN A 366 12.57 -14.37 -10.21
CA GLN A 366 12.99 -15.28 -9.15
C GLN A 366 12.92 -14.62 -7.78
N THR A 367 13.38 -13.36 -7.65
CA THR A 367 13.27 -12.58 -6.40
C THR A 367 11.80 -12.38 -6.02
N VAL A 368 10.94 -12.03 -6.99
CA VAL A 368 9.49 -11.86 -6.78
C VAL A 368 8.86 -13.16 -6.29
N GLN A 369 9.10 -14.27 -6.98
CA GLN A 369 8.58 -15.58 -6.62
C GLN A 369 9.07 -16.02 -5.23
N ASN A 370 10.35 -15.84 -4.95
CA ASN A 370 10.93 -16.22 -3.67
C ASN A 370 10.35 -15.38 -2.51
N LEU A 371 10.12 -14.09 -2.73
CA LEU A 371 9.58 -13.20 -1.69
C LEU A 371 8.07 -13.38 -1.50
N TYR A 372 7.30 -13.36 -2.57
CA TYR A 372 5.84 -13.31 -2.49
C TYR A 372 5.13 -14.65 -2.69
N GLY A 373 5.84 -15.66 -3.22
CA GLY A 373 5.25 -16.94 -3.60
C GLY A 373 4.42 -16.87 -4.90
N THR A 374 4.48 -15.76 -5.63
CA THR A 374 3.78 -15.53 -6.90
C THR A 374 4.58 -14.60 -7.78
N ASN A 375 4.42 -14.72 -9.10
CA ASN A 375 4.93 -13.76 -10.09
C ASN A 375 3.85 -12.79 -10.59
N GLU A 376 2.62 -12.90 -10.06
CA GLU A 376 1.51 -12.02 -10.41
C GLU A 376 1.65 -10.68 -9.68
N LEU A 377 2.32 -9.74 -10.32
CA LEU A 377 2.39 -8.35 -9.88
C LEU A 377 1.54 -7.47 -10.81
N PRO A 378 0.96 -6.37 -10.30
CA PRO A 378 0.37 -5.34 -11.16
C PRO A 378 1.37 -4.90 -12.23
N ASN A 379 0.93 -4.87 -13.50
CA ASN A 379 1.79 -4.43 -14.61
C ASN A 379 1.99 -2.92 -14.56
N PHE A 380 3.19 -2.50 -14.19
CA PHE A 380 3.52 -1.10 -13.97
C PHE A 380 4.99 -0.82 -14.27
N GLN A 381 5.27 0.28 -14.95
CA GLN A 381 6.64 0.76 -15.13
C GLN A 381 7.10 1.44 -13.82
N MET A 382 7.99 0.78 -13.09
CA MET A 382 8.49 1.24 -11.82
C MET A 382 9.38 2.48 -11.95
N GLU A 383 9.03 3.54 -11.25
CA GLU A 383 9.90 4.67 -10.98
C GLU A 383 10.65 4.46 -9.66
N LYS A 384 11.72 5.25 -9.44
CA LYS A 384 12.44 5.24 -8.16
C LYS A 384 11.51 5.59 -7.00
N GLY A 385 11.48 4.75 -5.98
CA GLY A 385 10.62 4.88 -4.81
C GLY A 385 9.25 4.21 -4.95
N ASN A 386 8.88 3.70 -6.12
CA ASN A 386 7.74 2.81 -6.26
C ASN A 386 8.11 1.38 -5.84
N GLY A 387 7.14 0.65 -5.32
CA GLY A 387 7.36 -0.72 -4.90
C GLY A 387 6.06 -1.49 -4.70
N PHE A 388 6.22 -2.75 -4.35
CA PHE A 388 5.12 -3.63 -3.96
C PHE A 388 5.21 -3.95 -2.48
N LEU A 389 4.05 -3.96 -1.82
CA LEU A 389 3.88 -4.32 -0.42
C LEU A 389 2.95 -5.52 -0.32
N LYS A 390 3.38 -6.55 0.41
CA LYS A 390 2.52 -7.64 0.89
C LYS A 390 2.59 -7.69 2.40
N ASN A 391 1.44 -7.71 3.06
CA ASN A 391 1.31 -7.83 4.51
C ASN A 391 -0.03 -8.46 4.89
N ASP A 392 -0.33 -8.54 6.19
CA ASP A 392 -1.59 -9.12 6.68
C ASP A 392 -2.84 -8.40 6.15
N SER A 393 -2.76 -7.11 5.85
CA SER A 393 -3.85 -6.34 5.25
C SER A 393 -3.96 -6.53 3.74
N ASN A 394 -2.87 -6.91 3.08
CA ASN A 394 -2.76 -7.08 1.64
C ASN A 394 -2.17 -8.47 1.33
N LEU A 395 -3.03 -9.48 1.21
CA LEU A 395 -2.61 -10.87 0.92
C LEU A 395 -1.95 -11.04 -0.45
N LYS A 396 -2.28 -10.18 -1.42
CA LYS A 396 -1.58 -10.04 -2.70
C LYS A 396 -0.72 -8.79 -2.67
N PRO A 397 0.44 -8.77 -3.37
CA PRO A 397 1.25 -7.57 -3.46
C PRO A 397 0.48 -6.41 -4.08
N VAL A 398 0.49 -5.25 -3.40
CA VAL A 398 -0.13 -4.00 -3.86
C VAL A 398 0.95 -2.97 -4.16
N LEU A 399 0.72 -2.13 -5.16
CA LEU A 399 1.60 -1.01 -5.46
C LEU A 399 1.54 0.02 -4.33
N PHE A 400 2.70 0.52 -3.92
CA PHE A 400 2.83 1.65 -3.03
C PHE A 400 3.93 2.59 -3.53
N ARG A 401 3.94 3.82 -3.01
CA ARG A 401 5.04 4.76 -3.21
C ARG A 401 5.68 5.10 -1.86
N SER A 402 7.00 4.94 -1.81
CA SER A 402 7.80 5.29 -0.63
C SER A 402 7.68 6.79 -0.34
N PRO A 403 7.61 7.20 0.92
CA PRO A 403 7.74 8.61 1.29
C PRO A 403 9.03 9.20 0.74
N PHE A 404 8.94 10.42 0.25
CA PHE A 404 10.09 11.13 -0.31
C PHE A 404 10.73 12.01 0.77
N LEU A 405 12.01 11.75 1.04
CA LEU A 405 12.83 12.59 1.89
C LEU A 405 13.63 13.55 1.00
N GLU A 406 13.38 14.84 1.13
CA GLU A 406 14.12 15.84 0.36
C GLU A 406 15.61 15.89 0.74
N PRO A 407 16.51 16.33 -0.16
CA PRO A 407 17.94 16.42 0.13
C PRO A 407 18.28 17.30 1.34
N SER A 408 17.36 18.19 1.71
CA SER A 408 17.49 19.06 2.88
C SER A 408 17.01 18.43 4.20
N PHE A 409 16.53 17.21 4.16
CA PHE A 409 15.85 16.55 5.30
C PHE A 409 16.62 16.66 6.61
N PHE A 410 17.93 16.54 6.60
CA PHE A 410 18.78 16.65 7.77
C PHE A 410 19.40 18.04 8.03
N LYS A 411 19.17 19.02 7.16
CA LYS A 411 19.80 20.35 7.30
C LYS A 411 19.42 21.15 8.56
N HIS A 412 18.38 20.74 9.28
CA HIS A 412 17.84 21.47 10.44
C HIS A 412 17.90 20.70 11.75
N LEU A 413 18.85 19.79 11.88
CA LEU A 413 18.97 18.88 13.03
C LEU A 413 19.44 19.52 14.33
N GLU A 414 20.28 20.55 14.27
CA GLU A 414 20.84 21.20 15.48
C GLU A 414 19.76 21.67 16.46
N GLN A 415 18.61 22.10 15.96
CA GLN A 415 17.50 22.57 16.79
C GLN A 415 16.70 21.44 17.45
N LEU A 416 16.71 20.24 16.89
CA LEU A 416 15.99 19.07 17.45
C LEU A 416 16.84 18.34 18.49
N ASN A 417 18.14 18.22 18.27
CA ASN A 417 19.08 17.64 19.24
C ASN A 417 19.08 18.40 20.56
N LEU A 418 19.01 19.72 20.54
CA LEU A 418 18.88 20.54 21.74
C LEU A 418 17.59 20.27 22.51
N LYS A 419 16.45 20.00 21.85
CA LYS A 419 15.17 19.69 22.51
C LYS A 419 15.03 18.24 22.97
N LEU A 420 15.75 17.31 22.36
CA LEU A 420 15.77 15.90 22.77
C LEU A 420 16.68 15.70 24.00
N GLN A 421 17.75 16.50 24.13
CA GLN A 421 18.65 16.46 25.27
C GLN A 421 18.05 17.17 26.51
N THR A 422 17.29 18.24 26.36
CA THR A 422 16.66 18.98 27.47
C THR A 422 15.48 18.23 28.14
N LYS A 423 15.01 17.13 27.59
CA LYS A 423 14.03 16.24 28.22
C LYS A 423 14.64 15.04 28.95
N LYS A 424 15.96 14.93 28.98
CA LYS A 424 16.71 13.90 29.73
C LYS A 424 17.27 14.41 31.06
N SER A 425 17.08 15.70 31.37
CA SER A 425 17.40 16.30 32.68
C SER A 425 16.15 16.42 33.56
#